data_9f4f11d57605791f754c7a5a023856b3
#
_entry.id   9f4f11d57605791f754c7a5a023856b3
#
_cell.length_a   1.000
_cell.length_b   1.000
_cell.length_c   1.000
_cell.angle_alpha   90.00
_cell.angle_beta   90.00
_cell.angle_gamma   90.00
#
_symmetry.space_group_name_H-M   'P 1'
#
loop_
_entity.id
_entity.type
_entity.pdbx_description
1 polymer ?
#
loop_
_entity_poly.entity_id
_entity_poly.type
_entity_poly.pdbx_seq_one_letter_code
_entity_poly.pdbx_strand_id
1 'polypeptide(L)'
;MNSKFASDGIGSTDRQSDKSHWSVRLSTALLIPCIALTAATLQQSEVQAQSRFERRIQDRIQKRRLQEESKLTDTQKQQLFEARRDWALSSYDQRLALLKSGQNCLESAQTFDAGKTCRQKQQQAFQQLLEQSRQAMNRERQRLGLSPLRSVSLFGF
;
A
#
# COMPACT_ATOMS: atom_id res chain seq x y z
N MET A 1 -44.74 5.00 -9.74
CA MET A 1 -43.98 6.15 -10.25
C MET A 1 -42.85 5.60 -11.10
N ASN A 2 -43.06 5.70 -12.43
CA ASN A 2 -42.17 5.13 -13.46
C ASN A 2 -41.09 6.13 -13.82
N SER A 3 -39.82 5.80 -13.68
CA SER A 3 -38.69 6.58 -14.24
C SER A 3 -38.05 5.77 -15.34
N LYS A 4 -38.31 6.23 -16.59
CA LYS A 4 -37.69 5.74 -17.82
C LYS A 4 -36.22 6.14 -17.83
N PHE A 5 -35.32 5.18 -17.96
CA PHE A 5 -33.93 5.41 -18.35
C PHE A 5 -33.89 5.54 -19.88
N ALA A 6 -33.51 6.72 -20.35
CA ALA A 6 -33.19 6.95 -21.75
C ALA A 6 -31.73 6.54 -21.99
N SER A 7 -31.55 5.73 -23.02
CA SER A 7 -30.27 5.28 -23.54
C SER A 7 -29.94 6.20 -24.72
N ASP A 8 -28.84 6.94 -24.63
CA ASP A 8 -28.25 7.69 -25.76
C ASP A 8 -26.75 7.46 -25.76
N GLY A 9 -26.25 6.80 -26.76
CA GLY A 9 -25.60 7.43 -27.91
C GLY A 9 -24.09 7.17 -27.84
N ILE A 10 -23.63 5.98 -28.33
CA ILE A 10 -22.21 5.66 -28.57
C ILE A 10 -21.76 6.46 -29.80
N GLY A 11 -21.01 7.54 -29.55
CA GLY A 11 -20.27 8.29 -30.56
C GLY A 11 -18.97 7.59 -30.93
N SER A 12 -18.93 6.98 -32.10
CA SER A 12 -17.74 6.48 -32.76
C SER A 12 -16.88 7.65 -33.22
N THR A 13 -15.67 7.81 -32.60
CA THR A 13 -14.66 8.74 -33.14
C THR A 13 -13.62 7.95 -33.93
N ASP A 14 -13.67 8.14 -35.24
CA ASP A 14 -12.64 7.76 -36.20
C ASP A 14 -11.27 8.24 -35.79
N ARG A 15 -10.36 7.30 -35.60
CA ARG A 15 -8.94 7.56 -35.36
C ARG A 15 -8.22 7.61 -36.69
N GLN A 16 -8.10 8.80 -37.25
CA GLN A 16 -7.32 9.11 -38.45
C GLN A 16 -5.84 8.84 -38.16
N SER A 17 -5.30 7.86 -38.85
CA SER A 17 -3.90 7.45 -38.83
C SER A 17 -3.06 8.48 -39.60
N ASP A 18 -2.39 9.35 -38.88
CA ASP A 18 -1.41 10.28 -39.46
C ASP A 18 -0.03 9.57 -39.56
N LYS A 19 0.28 9.17 -40.82
CA LYS A 19 1.59 8.61 -41.17
C LYS A 19 2.57 9.75 -41.40
N SER A 20 3.20 10.24 -40.34
CA SER A 20 4.34 11.14 -40.48
C SER A 20 5.60 10.34 -40.85
N HIS A 21 6.05 10.55 -42.09
CA HIS A 21 7.34 10.12 -42.63
C HIS A 21 8.49 10.72 -41.80
N TRP A 22 9.10 9.91 -40.94
CA TRP A 22 10.39 10.27 -40.35
C TRP A 22 11.52 9.88 -41.28
N SER A 23 12.04 10.91 -41.95
CA SER A 23 13.30 10.84 -42.71
C SER A 23 14.44 10.67 -41.72
N VAL A 24 14.98 9.48 -41.66
CA VAL A 24 16.22 9.17 -40.91
C VAL A 24 17.39 9.84 -41.61
N ARG A 25 17.84 10.98 -41.13
CA ARG A 25 19.16 11.52 -41.48
C ARG A 25 20.21 10.76 -40.66
N LEU A 26 20.94 9.88 -41.35
CA LEU A 26 22.18 9.28 -40.87
C LEU A 26 23.19 10.39 -40.66
N SER A 27 23.42 10.80 -39.43
CA SER A 27 24.60 11.58 -39.03
C SER A 27 25.48 10.68 -38.17
N THR A 28 26.55 10.26 -38.78
CA THR A 28 27.71 9.63 -38.14
C THR A 28 28.30 10.57 -37.08
N ALA A 29 28.17 10.20 -35.81
CA ALA A 29 29.00 10.71 -34.74
C ALA A 29 29.36 9.56 -33.83
N LEU A 30 30.59 9.16 -34.01
CA LEU A 30 31.39 8.20 -33.28
C LEU A 30 31.52 8.50 -31.79
N LEU A 31 31.57 7.40 -31.02
CA LEU A 31 32.35 7.23 -29.79
C LEU A 31 32.07 8.18 -28.63
N ILE A 32 31.32 7.70 -27.63
CA ILE A 32 31.52 8.00 -26.20
C ILE A 32 30.52 7.13 -25.37
N PRO A 33 30.81 6.76 -24.18
CA PRO A 33 31.48 5.54 -23.72
C PRO A 33 30.56 4.67 -22.82
N CYS A 34 30.87 3.42 -22.79
CA CYS A 34 30.28 2.37 -21.94
C CYS A 34 30.53 2.52 -20.43
N ILE A 35 30.76 3.71 -19.89
CA ILE A 35 31.11 3.88 -18.47
C ILE A 35 29.87 4.21 -17.59
N ALA A 36 28.77 4.65 -18.18
CA ALA A 36 27.58 5.03 -17.38
C ALA A 36 26.67 3.87 -16.95
N LEU A 37 26.87 2.67 -17.50
CA LEU A 37 25.97 1.51 -17.23
C LEU A 37 26.33 0.70 -15.98
N THR A 38 27.52 0.89 -15.40
CA THR A 38 27.95 0.07 -14.25
C THR A 38 27.50 0.60 -12.89
N ALA A 39 27.17 1.89 -12.77
CA ALA A 39 26.72 2.46 -11.50
C ALA A 39 25.25 2.13 -11.16
N ALA A 40 24.39 1.94 -12.16
CA ALA A 40 22.98 1.64 -11.95
C ALA A 40 22.73 0.20 -11.45
N THR A 41 23.63 -0.74 -11.75
CA THR A 41 23.47 -2.14 -11.36
C THR A 41 23.79 -2.41 -9.90
N LEU A 42 24.66 -1.61 -9.29
CA LEU A 42 25.03 -1.76 -7.87
C LEU A 42 23.92 -1.28 -6.92
N GLN A 43 23.22 -0.20 -7.28
CA GLN A 43 22.09 0.30 -6.46
C GLN A 43 20.88 -0.64 -6.45
N GLN A 44 20.62 -1.38 -7.54
CA GLN A 44 19.53 -2.35 -7.59
C GLN A 44 19.77 -3.56 -6.68
N SER A 45 21.01 -3.96 -6.46
CA SER A 45 21.33 -5.12 -5.61
C SER A 45 21.12 -4.85 -4.13
N GLU A 46 21.38 -3.62 -3.64
CA GLU A 46 21.17 -3.26 -2.23
C GLU A 46 19.69 -3.17 -1.87
N VAL A 47 18.86 -2.58 -2.72
CA VAL A 47 17.40 -2.50 -2.51
C VAL A 47 16.77 -3.90 -2.49
N GLN A 48 17.24 -4.82 -3.34
CA GLN A 48 16.74 -6.19 -3.35
C GLN A 48 17.20 -6.99 -2.13
N ALA A 49 18.41 -6.75 -1.62
CA ALA A 49 18.91 -7.43 -0.42
C ALA A 49 18.12 -7.00 0.83
N GLN A 50 17.84 -5.70 0.99
CA GLN A 50 17.02 -5.17 2.08
C GLN A 50 15.61 -5.75 2.05
N SER A 51 14.97 -5.80 0.89
CA SER A 51 13.62 -6.37 0.76
C SER A 51 13.55 -7.86 1.10
N ARG A 52 14.58 -8.64 0.79
CA ARG A 52 14.67 -10.06 1.14
C ARG A 52 14.88 -10.27 2.64
N PHE A 53 15.66 -9.43 3.27
CA PHE A 53 15.88 -9.48 4.73
C PHE A 53 14.60 -9.14 5.50
N GLU A 54 13.91 -8.09 5.11
CA GLU A 54 12.62 -7.69 5.70
C GLU A 54 11.56 -8.79 5.57
N ARG A 55 11.44 -9.40 4.39
CA ARG A 55 10.53 -10.54 4.18
C ARG A 55 10.84 -11.70 5.13
N ARG A 56 12.11 -12.07 5.30
CA ARG A 56 12.51 -13.14 6.23
C ARG A 56 12.15 -12.83 7.68
N ILE A 57 12.28 -11.56 8.10
CA ILE A 57 11.86 -11.13 9.44
C ILE A 57 10.34 -11.24 9.56
N GLN A 58 9.58 -10.74 8.60
CA GLN A 58 8.12 -10.83 8.59
C GLN A 58 7.66 -12.29 8.63
N ASP A 59 8.24 -13.15 7.84
CA ASP A 59 7.94 -14.59 7.83
C ASP A 59 8.19 -15.24 9.19
N ARG A 60 9.30 -14.91 9.87
CA ARG A 60 9.60 -15.42 11.22
C ARG A 60 8.59 -14.92 12.24
N ILE A 61 8.23 -13.65 12.20
CA ILE A 61 7.21 -13.06 13.08
C ILE A 61 5.87 -13.75 12.85
N GLN A 62 5.48 -13.92 11.61
CA GLN A 62 4.23 -14.57 11.24
C GLN A 62 4.19 -16.04 11.69
N LYS A 63 5.26 -16.79 11.47
CA LYS A 63 5.37 -18.20 11.93
C LYS A 63 5.25 -18.31 13.46
N ARG A 64 5.92 -17.43 14.21
CA ARG A 64 5.80 -17.42 15.68
C ARG A 64 4.35 -17.14 16.14
N ARG A 65 3.68 -16.18 15.51
CA ARG A 65 2.26 -15.87 15.81
C ARG A 65 1.36 -17.07 15.58
N LEU A 66 1.50 -17.72 14.43
CA LEU A 66 0.72 -18.92 14.09
C LEU A 66 1.00 -20.06 15.08
N GLN A 67 2.25 -20.23 15.50
CA GLN A 67 2.64 -21.23 16.48
C GLN A 67 2.08 -20.93 17.89
N GLU A 68 2.04 -19.66 18.31
CA GLU A 68 1.41 -19.26 19.56
C GLU A 68 -0.11 -19.48 19.49
N GLU A 69 -0.74 -19.03 18.41
CA GLU A 69 -2.19 -19.16 18.21
C GLU A 69 -2.66 -20.61 18.04
N SER A 70 -1.79 -21.50 17.52
CA SER A 70 -2.11 -22.94 17.41
C SER A 70 -2.25 -23.63 18.76
N LYS A 71 -1.63 -23.09 19.81
CA LYS A 71 -1.70 -23.62 21.19
C LYS A 71 -2.96 -23.20 21.95
N LEU A 72 -3.72 -22.26 21.42
CA LEU A 72 -4.95 -21.80 22.02
C LEU A 72 -6.05 -22.88 21.95
N THR A 73 -6.89 -22.91 22.96
CA THR A 73 -8.15 -23.66 22.91
C THR A 73 -9.09 -23.07 21.87
N ASP A 74 -10.07 -23.82 21.44
CA ASP A 74 -11.03 -23.33 20.44
C ASP A 74 -11.85 -22.14 20.96
N THR A 75 -12.17 -22.10 22.25
CA THR A 75 -12.80 -20.95 22.89
C THR A 75 -11.90 -19.70 22.84
N GLN A 76 -10.61 -19.83 23.11
CA GLN A 76 -9.66 -18.73 23.04
C GLN A 76 -9.44 -18.24 21.60
N LYS A 77 -9.41 -19.17 20.62
CA LYS A 77 -9.36 -18.80 19.19
C LYS A 77 -10.59 -18.01 18.78
N GLN A 78 -11.78 -18.44 19.26
CA GLN A 78 -13.02 -17.73 18.99
C GLN A 78 -13.01 -16.32 19.59
N GLN A 79 -12.56 -16.14 20.83
CA GLN A 79 -12.42 -14.83 21.48
C GLN A 79 -11.47 -13.91 20.70
N LEU A 80 -10.33 -14.42 20.24
CA LEU A 80 -9.37 -13.66 19.44
C LEU A 80 -9.95 -13.26 18.07
N PHE A 81 -10.72 -14.15 17.45
CA PHE A 81 -11.44 -13.87 16.21
C PHE A 81 -12.50 -12.78 16.40
N GLU A 82 -13.31 -12.87 17.44
CA GLU A 82 -14.35 -11.89 17.78
C GLU A 82 -13.73 -10.50 17.99
N ALA A 83 -12.67 -10.41 18.77
CA ALA A 83 -11.96 -9.15 18.98
C ALA A 83 -11.42 -8.54 17.65
N ARG A 84 -10.91 -9.37 16.75
CA ARG A 84 -10.46 -8.93 15.42
C ARG A 84 -11.62 -8.44 14.55
N ARG A 85 -12.72 -9.20 14.55
CA ARG A 85 -13.93 -8.85 13.82
C ARG A 85 -14.53 -7.54 14.32
N ASP A 86 -14.68 -7.40 15.63
CA ASP A 86 -15.28 -6.23 16.24
C ASP A 86 -14.46 -4.98 16.00
N TRP A 87 -13.13 -5.08 16.08
CA TRP A 87 -12.24 -3.99 15.65
C TRP A 87 -12.40 -3.68 14.16
N ALA A 88 -12.44 -4.69 13.31
CA ALA A 88 -12.59 -4.49 11.87
C ALA A 88 -13.90 -3.78 11.51
N LEU A 89 -14.99 -4.12 12.17
CA LEU A 89 -16.31 -3.52 11.97
C LEU A 89 -16.37 -2.10 12.55
N SER A 90 -15.95 -1.91 13.80
CA SER A 90 -15.99 -0.60 14.47
C SER A 90 -15.09 0.46 13.83
N SER A 91 -13.97 0.05 13.22
CA SER A 91 -13.04 0.95 12.53
C SER A 91 -13.38 1.16 11.04
N TYR A 92 -14.47 0.57 10.53
CA TYR A 92 -14.79 0.61 9.10
C TYR A 92 -15.03 2.04 8.60
N ASP A 93 -15.89 2.79 9.29
CA ASP A 93 -16.22 4.17 8.91
C ASP A 93 -15.01 5.10 9.02
N GLN A 94 -14.16 4.91 10.02
CA GLN A 94 -12.93 5.66 10.17
C GLN A 94 -11.97 5.41 9.00
N ARG A 95 -11.84 4.16 8.54
CA ARG A 95 -11.02 3.82 7.36
C ARG A 95 -11.58 4.44 6.09
N LEU A 96 -12.90 4.40 5.92
CA LEU A 96 -13.57 5.01 4.77
C LEU A 96 -13.39 6.54 4.77
N ALA A 97 -13.56 7.19 5.92
CA ALA A 97 -13.33 8.63 6.06
C ALA A 97 -11.89 9.03 5.73
N LEU A 98 -10.90 8.22 6.16
CA LEU A 98 -9.49 8.44 5.86
C LEU A 98 -9.20 8.33 4.36
N LEU A 99 -9.77 7.35 3.67
CA LEU A 99 -9.63 7.20 2.21
C LEU A 99 -10.25 8.38 1.46
N LYS A 100 -11.48 8.79 1.85
CA LYS A 100 -12.15 9.95 1.25
C LYS A 100 -11.37 11.26 1.48
N SER A 101 -10.85 11.47 2.69
CA SER A 101 -10.01 12.63 3.00
C SER A 101 -8.73 12.65 2.16
N GLY A 102 -8.09 11.50 1.96
CA GLY A 102 -6.91 11.37 1.10
C GLY A 102 -7.24 11.68 -0.36
N GLN A 103 -8.36 11.17 -0.86
CA GLN A 103 -8.85 11.45 -2.22
C GLN A 103 -9.11 12.94 -2.41
N ASN A 104 -9.91 13.57 -1.56
CA ASN A 104 -10.24 14.99 -1.65
C ASN A 104 -8.99 15.89 -1.59
N CYS A 105 -8.00 15.52 -0.75
CA CYS A 105 -6.74 16.23 -0.68
C CYS A 105 -5.97 16.13 -2.00
N LEU A 106 -5.91 14.96 -2.63
CA LEU A 106 -5.21 14.77 -3.90
C LEU A 106 -5.92 15.45 -5.07
N GLU A 107 -7.24 15.43 -5.11
CA GLU A 107 -8.04 16.13 -6.12
C GLU A 107 -7.85 17.65 -6.07
N SER A 108 -7.65 18.21 -4.88
CA SER A 108 -7.38 19.65 -4.69
C SER A 108 -5.91 20.03 -4.90
N ALA A 109 -4.99 19.07 -4.95
CA ALA A 109 -3.56 19.33 -5.08
C ALA A 109 -3.18 19.71 -6.52
N GLN A 110 -2.77 20.97 -6.71
CA GLN A 110 -2.37 21.49 -8.03
C GLN A 110 -0.85 21.42 -8.27
N THR A 111 -0.05 21.04 -7.27
CA THR A 111 1.41 20.98 -7.37
C THR A 111 1.93 19.64 -6.86
N PHE A 112 3.14 19.26 -7.28
CA PHE A 112 3.83 18.07 -6.78
C PHE A 112 3.99 18.09 -5.26
N ASP A 113 4.38 19.22 -4.68
CA ASP A 113 4.59 19.35 -3.24
C ASP A 113 3.28 19.27 -2.45
N ALA A 114 2.20 19.84 -2.98
CA ALA A 114 0.87 19.68 -2.39
C ALA A 114 0.45 18.19 -2.40
N GLY A 115 0.62 17.50 -3.52
CA GLY A 115 0.34 16.07 -3.62
C GLY A 115 1.22 15.21 -2.69
N LYS A 116 2.50 15.56 -2.51
CA LYS A 116 3.40 14.93 -1.54
C LYS A 116 2.89 15.12 -0.11
N THR A 117 2.48 16.34 0.24
CA THR A 117 1.92 16.65 1.56
C THR A 117 0.64 15.87 1.84
N CYS A 118 -0.27 15.74 0.85
CA CYS A 118 -1.48 14.91 0.98
C CYS A 118 -1.14 13.46 1.30
N ARG A 119 -0.18 12.87 0.58
CA ARG A 119 0.27 11.49 0.83
C ARG A 119 0.88 11.31 2.21
N GLN A 120 1.70 12.24 2.67
CA GLN A 120 2.30 12.19 4.00
C GLN A 120 1.23 12.25 5.11
N LYS A 121 0.25 13.15 5.00
CA LYS A 121 -0.86 13.24 5.96
C LYS A 121 -1.68 11.96 5.99
N GLN A 122 -2.03 11.41 4.84
CA GLN A 122 -2.76 10.16 4.73
C GLN A 122 -1.98 8.99 5.36
N GLN A 123 -0.69 8.91 5.10
CA GLN A 123 0.20 7.90 5.67
C GLN A 123 0.27 7.98 7.19
N GLN A 124 0.43 9.18 7.76
CA GLN A 124 0.43 9.40 9.21
C GLN A 124 -0.90 8.97 9.86
N ALA A 125 -2.03 9.35 9.26
CA ALA A 125 -3.34 8.97 9.75
C ALA A 125 -3.55 7.44 9.67
N PHE A 126 -3.04 6.79 8.63
CA PHE A 126 -3.08 5.34 8.51
C PHE A 126 -2.22 4.64 9.57
N GLN A 127 -1.03 5.17 9.87
CA GLN A 127 -0.17 4.65 10.95
C GLN A 127 -0.84 4.76 12.32
N GLN A 128 -1.52 5.87 12.60
CA GLN A 128 -2.28 6.03 13.84
C GLN A 128 -3.39 4.98 13.97
N LEU A 129 -4.13 4.72 12.89
CA LEU A 129 -5.17 3.70 12.87
C LEU A 129 -4.60 2.28 13.09
N LEU A 130 -3.46 1.96 12.48
CA LEU A 130 -2.76 0.69 12.69
C LEU A 130 -2.30 0.53 14.13
N GLU A 131 -1.82 1.62 14.74
CA GLU A 131 -1.40 1.60 16.14
C GLU A 131 -2.58 1.37 17.09
N GLN A 132 -3.72 2.02 16.86
CA GLN A 132 -4.96 1.76 17.59
C GLN A 132 -5.39 0.28 17.47
N SER A 133 -5.33 -0.27 16.25
CA SER A 133 -5.58 -1.70 16.00
C SER A 133 -4.65 -2.59 16.80
N ARG A 134 -3.35 -2.28 16.79
CA ARG A 134 -2.33 -3.02 17.53
C ARG A 134 -2.60 -3.00 19.03
N GLN A 135 -2.95 -1.84 19.58
CA GLN A 135 -3.28 -1.70 21.01
C GLN A 135 -4.53 -2.47 21.38
N ALA A 136 -5.58 -2.41 20.56
CA ALA A 136 -6.81 -3.18 20.78
C ALA A 136 -6.52 -4.68 20.78
N MET A 137 -5.76 -5.17 19.81
CA MET A 137 -5.39 -6.59 19.75
C MET A 137 -4.44 -6.99 20.87
N ASN A 138 -3.53 -6.13 21.30
CA ASN A 138 -2.61 -6.46 22.39
C ASN A 138 -3.33 -6.62 23.74
N ARG A 139 -4.36 -5.84 24.00
CA ARG A 139 -5.19 -6.05 25.21
C ARG A 139 -5.78 -7.46 25.23
N GLU A 140 -6.33 -7.92 24.11
CA GLU A 140 -6.91 -9.25 24.03
C GLU A 140 -5.85 -10.35 24.08
N ARG A 141 -4.73 -10.18 23.37
CA ARG A 141 -3.61 -11.12 23.40
C ARG A 141 -3.04 -11.29 24.80
N GLN A 142 -2.88 -10.21 25.57
CA GLN A 142 -2.45 -10.26 26.96
C GLN A 142 -3.45 -11.05 27.83
N ARG A 143 -4.74 -10.84 27.64
CA ARG A 143 -5.79 -11.59 28.37
C ARG A 143 -5.71 -13.10 28.10
N LEU A 144 -5.27 -13.48 26.90
CA LEU A 144 -5.08 -14.87 26.49
C LEU A 144 -3.67 -15.42 26.76
N GLY A 145 -2.79 -14.67 27.42
CA GLY A 145 -1.40 -15.09 27.73
C GLY A 145 -0.48 -15.14 26.52
N LEU A 146 -0.84 -14.45 25.42
CA LEU A 146 -0.06 -14.40 24.20
C LEU A 146 0.94 -13.23 24.20
N SER A 147 2.04 -13.39 23.47
CA SER A 147 3.00 -12.31 23.26
C SER A 147 2.37 -11.12 22.53
N PRO A 148 2.68 -9.86 22.92
CA PRO A 148 2.15 -8.69 22.27
C PRO A 148 2.64 -8.55 20.82
N LEU A 149 1.80 -7.96 19.97
CA LEU A 149 2.18 -7.58 18.62
C LEU A 149 3.14 -6.39 18.70
N ARG A 150 4.28 -6.50 18.04
CA ARG A 150 5.24 -5.40 17.93
C ARG A 150 4.71 -4.36 16.93
N SER A 151 5.10 -3.10 17.13
CA SER A 151 4.88 -2.05 16.13
C SER A 151 5.61 -2.45 14.85
N VAL A 152 4.90 -2.46 13.74
CA VAL A 152 5.51 -2.62 12.42
C VAL A 152 5.70 -1.21 11.88
N SER A 153 6.94 -0.72 11.88
CA SER A 153 7.28 0.44 11.08
C SER A 153 7.18 0.00 9.62
N LEU A 154 6.09 0.38 8.94
CA LEU A 154 5.88 0.05 7.53
C LEU A 154 6.83 0.85 6.62
N PHE A 155 7.59 1.79 7.18
CA PHE A 155 8.46 2.68 6.44
C PHE A 155 9.74 2.92 7.26
N GLY A 156 10.74 2.08 6.99
CA GLY A 156 12.13 2.45 7.25
C GLY A 156 12.55 3.37 6.11
N PHE A 157 12.56 4.68 6.35
CA PHE A 157 13.34 5.64 5.58
C PHE A 157 14.55 6.01 6.40
#